data_3b376c77bdbc8771f4487e1f0c7982bb
#
_entry.id   3b376c77bdbc8771f4487e1f0c7982bb
#
_cell.length_a   1.000
_cell.length_b   1.000
_cell.length_c   1.000
_cell.angle_alpha   90.00
_cell.angle_beta   90.00
_cell.angle_gamma   90.00
#
_symmetry.space_group_name_H-M   'P 1'
#
loop_
_entity.id
_entity.type
_entity.pdbx_description
1 polymer ?
#
loop_
_entity_poly.entity_id
_entity_poly.type
_entity_poly.pdbx_seq_one_letter_code
_entity_poly.pdbx_strand_id
1 'polypeptide(L)'
;MLIERLVWPHGKVCAAMLSVNLDAEFFGRIYYPDVDVDSGDILSLGRTGMNFGLRHLLDAFDQAGVKATFFIPGEVARRYPEQVAEIAARGHEIGCHGDQHENLAHLSAEEQRSVLSHAKETLAVATGYEPVGFRMPEGEITEETLHIVKELGFIYSSSLCDDDVPYVRAGAELMELPIHWELYDLPYFTFTFDPPIPPGQARAANMEQVLENWMTELEGARRFGTLLNLQLDPQASGEQGRIFMLERLLAAMQDAGDVWIATGREIADYCLQHRKNESNGRPAKKSQVEISR
;
A
#
# COMPACT_ATOMS: atom_id res chain seq x y z
N MET A 1 12.18 13.49 -26.34
CA MET A 1 12.52 12.14 -25.87
C MET A 1 11.22 11.36 -25.84
N LEU A 2 11.15 10.23 -26.57
CA LEU A 2 9.96 9.36 -26.53
C LEU A 2 10.11 8.49 -25.29
N ILE A 3 9.14 8.58 -24.36
CA ILE A 3 9.04 7.69 -23.21
C ILE A 3 8.11 6.55 -23.63
N GLU A 4 8.58 5.32 -23.57
CA GLU A 4 7.72 4.15 -23.73
C GLU A 4 6.81 4.06 -22.51
N ARG A 5 5.50 4.17 -22.71
CA ARG A 5 4.51 4.11 -21.63
C ARG A 5 3.92 2.71 -21.51
N LEU A 6 3.70 2.29 -20.28
CA LEU A 6 2.85 1.14 -20.01
C LEU A 6 1.43 1.45 -20.53
N VAL A 7 0.84 0.50 -21.28
CA VAL A 7 -0.54 0.64 -21.75
C VAL A 7 -1.46 0.08 -20.67
N TRP A 8 -2.22 0.95 -20.04
CA TRP A 8 -3.19 0.56 -19.02
C TRP A 8 -4.49 0.01 -19.62
N PRO A 9 -5.27 -0.83 -18.91
CA PRO A 9 -6.49 -1.45 -19.44
C PRO A 9 -7.59 -0.41 -19.68
N HIS A 10 -8.58 -0.80 -20.48
CA HIS A 10 -9.79 0.01 -20.73
C HIS A 10 -9.55 1.41 -21.29
N GLY A 11 -8.40 1.63 -21.96
CA GLY A 11 -8.05 2.95 -22.51
C GLY A 11 -7.67 4.00 -21.45
N LYS A 12 -7.37 3.57 -20.23
CA LYS A 12 -6.91 4.45 -19.16
C LYS A 12 -5.49 4.93 -19.42
N VAL A 13 -5.15 6.10 -18.90
CA VAL A 13 -3.83 6.74 -19.12
C VAL A 13 -2.85 6.46 -17.97
N CYS A 14 -3.34 6.18 -16.78
CA CYS A 14 -2.55 5.80 -15.61
C CYS A 14 -3.35 4.84 -14.72
N ALA A 15 -2.67 4.24 -13.73
CA ALA A 15 -3.33 3.50 -12.66
C ALA A 15 -3.22 4.23 -11.32
N ALA A 16 -4.19 4.01 -10.45
CA ALA A 16 -4.14 4.41 -9.05
C ALA A 16 -4.42 3.20 -8.16
N MET A 17 -3.52 2.94 -7.22
CA MET A 17 -3.67 1.96 -6.16
C MET A 17 -3.92 2.71 -4.85
N LEU A 18 -5.04 2.43 -4.21
CA LEU A 18 -5.30 2.88 -2.85
C LEU A 18 -4.83 1.78 -1.92
N SER A 19 -3.79 2.02 -1.15
CA SER A 19 -3.23 1.04 -0.23
C SER A 19 -3.33 1.53 1.21
N VAL A 20 -3.69 0.64 2.12
CA VAL A 20 -3.87 0.95 3.55
C VAL A 20 -2.93 0.04 4.34
N ASN A 21 -2.07 0.64 5.16
CA ASN A 21 -1.31 -0.09 6.18
C ASN A 21 -2.20 -0.19 7.43
N LEU A 22 -2.61 -1.40 7.78
CA LEU A 22 -3.48 -1.64 8.93
C LEU A 22 -2.67 -2.19 10.10
N ASP A 23 -1.80 -1.35 10.66
CA ASP A 23 -0.83 -1.75 11.65
C ASP A 23 -1.36 -1.71 13.09
N ALA A 24 -2.50 -1.07 13.29
CA ALA A 24 -3.09 -0.89 14.61
C ALA A 24 -2.04 -0.36 15.62
N GLU A 25 -1.91 -1.00 16.77
CA GLU A 25 -0.92 -0.63 17.79
C GLU A 25 0.54 -0.95 17.40
N PHE A 26 0.76 -1.65 16.29
CA PHE A 26 2.11 -2.06 15.87
C PHE A 26 2.84 -1.03 15.02
N PHE A 27 2.19 0.04 14.57
CA PHE A 27 2.74 1.04 13.64
C PHE A 27 4.07 1.68 14.11
N GLY A 28 4.32 1.73 15.41
CA GLY A 28 5.56 2.30 15.96
C GLY A 28 6.57 1.26 16.44
N ARG A 29 6.31 -0.02 16.29
CA ARG A 29 7.08 -1.10 16.89
C ARG A 29 8.55 -1.16 16.44
N ILE A 30 8.83 -0.81 15.20
CA ILE A 30 10.20 -0.76 14.68
C ILE A 30 11.06 0.25 15.41
N TYR A 31 10.49 1.40 15.75
CA TYR A 31 11.23 2.45 16.48
C TYR A 31 11.34 2.15 17.97
N TYR A 32 10.36 1.43 18.52
CA TYR A 32 10.23 1.17 19.95
C TYR A 32 9.82 -0.28 20.22
N PRO A 33 10.72 -1.24 19.93
CA PRO A 33 10.40 -2.68 20.00
C PRO A 33 10.08 -3.16 21.43
N ASP A 34 10.57 -2.45 22.45
CA ASP A 34 10.39 -2.80 23.86
C ASP A 34 9.14 -2.16 24.50
N VAL A 35 8.41 -1.31 23.74
CA VAL A 35 7.17 -0.73 24.26
C VAL A 35 6.08 -1.78 24.22
N ASP A 36 5.45 -2.01 25.37
CA ASP A 36 4.30 -2.89 25.48
C ASP A 36 3.12 -2.34 24.67
N VAL A 37 2.74 -3.08 23.64
CA VAL A 37 1.64 -2.72 22.74
C VAL A 37 0.27 -2.62 23.43
N ASP A 38 0.15 -3.10 24.66
CA ASP A 38 -1.11 -3.05 25.42
C ASP A 38 -1.17 -1.88 26.42
N SER A 39 -0.05 -1.17 26.71
CA SER A 39 0.03 -0.21 27.82
C SER A 39 0.42 1.23 27.43
N GLY A 40 0.81 1.53 26.21
CA GLY A 40 1.37 2.83 25.85
C GLY A 40 0.35 3.86 25.31
N ASP A 41 0.50 5.13 25.70
CA ASP A 41 -0.28 6.24 25.12
C ASP A 41 0.01 6.45 23.63
N ILE A 42 1.24 6.16 23.19
CA ILE A 42 1.69 6.23 21.81
C ILE A 42 0.83 5.32 20.92
N LEU A 43 0.54 4.14 21.41
CA LEU A 43 -0.22 3.12 20.70
C LEU A 43 -1.73 3.39 20.73
N SER A 44 -2.16 4.41 21.50
CA SER A 44 -3.54 4.90 21.45
C SER A 44 -3.91 5.46 20.08
N LEU A 45 -2.95 5.99 19.32
CA LEU A 45 -3.18 6.41 17.94
C LEU A 45 -3.57 5.22 17.05
N GLY A 46 -2.85 4.10 17.15
CA GLY A 46 -3.21 2.89 16.41
C GLY A 46 -4.59 2.37 16.77
N ARG A 47 -4.95 2.38 18.08
CA ARG A 47 -6.31 2.02 18.52
C ARG A 47 -7.38 2.97 17.99
N THR A 48 -7.10 4.27 17.92
CA THR A 48 -8.02 5.25 17.30
C THR A 48 -8.25 4.91 15.83
N GLY A 49 -7.20 4.55 15.12
CA GLY A 49 -7.29 4.07 13.74
C GLY A 49 -8.25 2.89 13.61
N MET A 50 -8.14 1.89 14.49
CA MET A 50 -9.02 0.71 14.48
C MET A 50 -10.45 1.02 14.90
N ASN A 51 -10.65 1.89 15.89
CA ASN A 51 -11.97 2.20 16.41
C ASN A 51 -12.81 3.09 15.50
N PHE A 52 -12.18 4.02 14.79
CA PHE A 52 -12.86 5.05 14.01
C PHE A 52 -12.31 5.20 12.59
N GLY A 53 -10.99 5.30 12.44
CA GLY A 53 -10.35 5.63 11.17
C GLY A 53 -10.60 4.60 10.08
N LEU A 54 -10.50 3.32 10.41
CA LEU A 54 -10.78 2.22 9.48
C LEU A 54 -12.20 2.32 8.90
N ARG A 55 -13.18 2.57 9.75
CA ARG A 55 -14.58 2.69 9.32
C ARG A 55 -14.77 3.87 8.36
N HIS A 56 -14.18 5.02 8.67
CA HIS A 56 -14.26 6.19 7.80
C HIS A 56 -13.63 5.91 6.43
N LEU A 57 -12.46 5.24 6.38
CA LEU A 57 -11.83 4.83 5.11
C LEU A 57 -12.73 3.89 4.32
N LEU A 58 -13.26 2.85 4.95
CA LEU A 58 -14.14 1.88 4.30
C LEU A 58 -15.40 2.53 3.75
N ASP A 59 -16.02 3.43 4.51
CA ASP A 59 -17.22 4.15 4.08
C ASP A 59 -16.92 5.11 2.91
N ALA A 60 -15.75 5.78 2.92
CA ALA A 60 -15.32 6.64 1.81
C ALA A 60 -15.05 5.82 0.52
N PHE A 61 -14.42 4.65 0.64
CA PHE A 61 -14.19 3.75 -0.51
C PHE A 61 -15.50 3.20 -1.07
N ASP A 62 -16.45 2.81 -0.21
CA ASP A 62 -17.76 2.34 -0.65
C ASP A 62 -18.55 3.46 -1.33
N GLN A 63 -18.55 4.68 -0.80
CA GLN A 63 -19.22 5.84 -1.42
C GLN A 63 -18.63 6.17 -2.80
N ALA A 64 -17.29 6.06 -2.92
CA ALA A 64 -16.60 6.22 -4.20
C ALA A 64 -16.74 4.99 -5.11
N GLY A 65 -17.28 3.86 -4.65
CA GLY A 65 -17.37 2.64 -5.44
C GLY A 65 -16.04 2.04 -5.84
N VAL A 66 -14.98 2.25 -5.04
CA VAL A 66 -13.61 1.79 -5.31
C VAL A 66 -13.19 0.70 -4.34
N LYS A 67 -12.20 -0.10 -4.73
CA LYS A 67 -11.58 -1.10 -3.84
C LYS A 67 -10.13 -0.72 -3.58
N ALA A 68 -9.69 -0.97 -2.35
CA ALA A 68 -8.34 -0.72 -1.87
C ALA A 68 -7.63 -2.05 -1.54
N THR A 69 -6.32 -1.99 -1.37
CA THR A 69 -5.51 -3.09 -0.85
C THR A 69 -5.10 -2.77 0.57
N PHE A 70 -5.42 -3.66 1.50
CA PHE A 70 -5.04 -3.53 2.91
C PHE A 70 -3.87 -4.45 3.20
N PHE A 71 -2.72 -3.89 3.56
CA PHE A 71 -1.57 -4.65 4.06
C PHE A 71 -1.70 -4.78 5.57
N ILE A 72 -1.79 -6.02 6.06
CA ILE A 72 -2.18 -6.33 7.43
C ILE A 72 -1.15 -7.28 8.06
N PRO A 73 -0.57 -6.97 9.24
CA PRO A 73 0.19 -7.92 10.03
C PRO A 73 -0.69 -9.06 10.53
N GLY A 74 -0.13 -10.28 10.63
CA GLY A 74 -0.87 -11.45 11.12
C GLY A 74 -1.45 -11.25 12.52
N GLU A 75 -0.69 -10.59 13.43
CA GLU A 75 -1.17 -10.29 14.78
C GLU A 75 -2.36 -9.33 14.81
N VAL A 76 -2.42 -8.38 13.89
CA VAL A 76 -3.59 -7.50 13.76
C VAL A 76 -4.83 -8.31 13.37
N ALA A 77 -4.68 -9.29 12.47
CA ALA A 77 -5.78 -10.17 12.11
C ALA A 77 -6.25 -11.05 13.28
N ARG A 78 -5.34 -11.46 14.18
CA ARG A 78 -5.70 -12.18 15.41
C ARG A 78 -6.40 -11.31 16.43
N ARG A 79 -5.99 -10.05 16.58
CA ARG A 79 -6.57 -9.07 17.54
C ARG A 79 -7.90 -8.51 17.07
N TYR A 80 -8.06 -8.30 15.77
CA TYR A 80 -9.19 -7.62 15.15
C TYR A 80 -9.86 -8.48 14.05
N PRO A 81 -10.24 -9.74 14.34
CA PRO A 81 -10.75 -10.67 13.33
C PRO A 81 -12.04 -10.18 12.65
N GLU A 82 -12.90 -9.48 13.38
CA GLU A 82 -14.16 -8.96 12.83
C GLU A 82 -13.92 -7.85 11.82
N GLN A 83 -13.00 -6.92 12.11
CA GLN A 83 -12.63 -5.83 11.21
C GLN A 83 -11.94 -6.36 9.95
N VAL A 84 -11.04 -7.33 10.08
CA VAL A 84 -10.36 -7.93 8.93
C VAL A 84 -11.36 -8.72 8.06
N ALA A 85 -12.29 -9.44 8.66
CA ALA A 85 -13.36 -10.10 7.93
C ALA A 85 -14.30 -9.10 7.23
N GLU A 86 -14.60 -7.96 7.86
CA GLU A 86 -15.38 -6.87 7.24
C GLU A 86 -14.69 -6.29 6.00
N ILE A 87 -13.37 -6.00 6.08
CA ILE A 87 -12.58 -5.51 4.94
C ILE A 87 -12.71 -6.48 3.75
N ALA A 88 -12.52 -7.78 4.00
CA ALA A 88 -12.63 -8.81 2.99
C ALA A 88 -14.06 -8.91 2.43
N ALA A 89 -15.08 -8.88 3.30
CA ALA A 89 -16.50 -8.96 2.92
C ALA A 89 -16.95 -7.75 2.07
N ARG A 90 -16.35 -6.57 2.28
CA ARG A 90 -16.56 -5.39 1.43
C ARG A 90 -15.81 -5.48 0.09
N GLY A 91 -15.07 -6.57 -0.17
CA GLY A 91 -14.39 -6.85 -1.45
C GLY A 91 -13.07 -6.11 -1.64
N HIS A 92 -12.45 -5.63 -0.57
CA HIS A 92 -11.09 -5.11 -0.62
C HIS A 92 -10.08 -6.27 -0.66
N GLU A 93 -8.91 -6.01 -1.25
CA GLU A 93 -7.81 -6.95 -1.22
C GLU A 93 -7.11 -6.92 0.14
N ILE A 94 -6.65 -8.08 0.61
CA ILE A 94 -5.77 -8.19 1.77
C ILE A 94 -4.42 -8.73 1.33
N GLY A 95 -3.37 -7.96 1.64
CA GLY A 95 -1.97 -8.30 1.51
C GLY A 95 -1.32 -8.55 2.87
N CYS A 96 -0.15 -9.18 2.86
CA CYS A 96 0.63 -9.48 4.06
C CYS A 96 1.57 -8.33 4.41
N HIS A 97 1.67 -8.01 5.72
CA HIS A 97 2.54 -6.96 6.26
C HIS A 97 3.39 -7.47 7.44
N GLY A 98 4.04 -8.64 7.26
CA GLY A 98 4.69 -9.34 8.37
C GLY A 98 3.70 -10.00 9.32
N ASP A 99 4.17 -10.46 10.46
CA ASP A 99 3.32 -11.04 11.51
C ASP A 99 3.07 -10.06 12.66
N GLN A 100 4.12 -9.48 13.22
CA GLN A 100 4.07 -8.51 14.31
C GLN A 100 4.67 -7.16 13.92
N HIS A 101 4.66 -6.81 12.65
CA HIS A 101 5.27 -5.58 12.11
C HIS A 101 6.77 -5.50 12.42
N GLU A 102 7.47 -6.62 12.32
CA GLU A 102 8.87 -6.75 12.62
C GLU A 102 9.79 -6.25 11.50
N ASN A 103 11.00 -5.80 11.86
CA ASN A 103 12.04 -5.52 10.88
C ASN A 103 12.64 -6.86 10.39
N LEU A 104 12.20 -7.32 9.22
CA LEU A 104 12.63 -8.60 8.65
C LEU A 104 14.13 -8.65 8.35
N ALA A 105 14.79 -7.50 8.11
CA ALA A 105 16.24 -7.47 7.86
C ALA A 105 17.07 -7.89 9.08
N HIS A 106 16.48 -7.86 10.27
CA HIS A 106 17.15 -8.32 11.50
C HIS A 106 16.96 -9.82 11.79
N LEU A 107 16.16 -10.51 10.97
CA LEU A 107 15.86 -11.93 11.10
C LEU A 107 16.70 -12.75 10.12
N SER A 108 17.07 -13.97 10.53
CA SER A 108 17.64 -14.96 9.61
C SER A 108 16.63 -15.38 8.55
N ALA A 109 17.09 -15.96 7.44
CA ALA A 109 16.23 -16.45 6.38
C ALA A 109 15.16 -17.45 6.86
N GLU A 110 15.53 -18.33 7.81
CA GLU A 110 14.61 -19.31 8.40
C GLU A 110 13.52 -18.62 9.24
N GLU A 111 13.89 -17.65 10.06
CA GLU A 111 12.96 -16.85 10.85
C GLU A 111 12.02 -16.02 9.96
N GLN A 112 12.55 -15.34 8.91
CA GLN A 112 11.73 -14.62 7.94
C GLN A 112 10.70 -15.54 7.28
N ARG A 113 11.14 -16.72 6.82
CA ARG A 113 10.25 -17.72 6.19
C ARG A 113 9.15 -18.18 7.16
N SER A 114 9.52 -18.44 8.41
CA SER A 114 8.59 -18.86 9.46
C SER A 114 7.53 -17.77 9.73
N VAL A 115 7.99 -16.55 9.97
CA VAL A 115 7.15 -15.38 10.25
C VAL A 115 6.17 -15.11 9.09
N LEU A 116 6.68 -15.04 7.86
CA LEU A 116 5.85 -14.74 6.69
C LEU A 116 4.87 -15.86 6.33
N SER A 117 5.27 -17.13 6.51
CA SER A 117 4.36 -18.27 6.35
C SER A 117 3.22 -18.22 7.36
N HIS A 118 3.55 -17.96 8.64
CA HIS A 118 2.56 -17.88 9.71
C HIS A 118 1.57 -16.72 9.50
N ALA A 119 2.09 -15.54 9.14
CA ALA A 119 1.26 -14.38 8.82
C ALA A 119 0.31 -14.67 7.63
N LYS A 120 0.85 -15.26 6.55
CA LYS A 120 0.07 -15.62 5.37
C LYS A 120 -1.06 -16.60 5.71
N GLU A 121 -0.76 -17.64 6.47
CA GLU A 121 -1.76 -18.61 6.93
C GLU A 121 -2.83 -17.98 7.83
N THR A 122 -2.42 -17.14 8.77
CA THR A 122 -3.33 -16.41 9.65
C THR A 122 -4.31 -15.55 8.85
N LEU A 123 -3.81 -14.79 7.88
CA LEU A 123 -4.63 -13.95 7.01
C LEU A 123 -5.56 -14.81 6.13
N ALA A 124 -5.07 -15.93 5.61
CA ALA A 124 -5.90 -16.84 4.82
C ALA A 124 -7.07 -17.42 5.64
N VAL A 125 -6.84 -17.78 6.89
CA VAL A 125 -7.89 -18.25 7.81
C VAL A 125 -8.91 -17.15 8.11
N ALA A 126 -8.42 -15.91 8.38
CA ALA A 126 -9.29 -14.78 8.72
C ALA A 126 -10.18 -14.32 7.56
N THR A 127 -9.74 -14.49 6.32
CA THR A 127 -10.40 -13.93 5.12
C THR A 127 -11.03 -14.98 4.21
N GLY A 128 -10.61 -16.22 4.32
CA GLY A 128 -11.03 -17.32 3.45
C GLY A 128 -10.28 -17.43 2.11
N TYR A 129 -9.26 -16.60 1.88
CA TYR A 129 -8.38 -16.68 0.70
C TYR A 129 -6.93 -16.31 1.03
N GLU A 130 -5.99 -16.89 0.29
CA GLU A 130 -4.57 -16.58 0.49
C GLU A 130 -4.20 -15.18 -0.02
N PRO A 131 -3.50 -14.37 0.80
CA PRO A 131 -2.92 -13.12 0.32
C PRO A 131 -1.84 -13.39 -0.74
N VAL A 132 -1.84 -12.60 -1.79
CA VAL A 132 -0.85 -12.67 -2.89
C VAL A 132 0.04 -11.45 -2.97
N GLY A 133 -0.32 -10.38 -2.27
CA GLY A 133 0.46 -9.16 -2.13
C GLY A 133 1.24 -9.15 -0.83
N PHE A 134 2.42 -8.56 -0.88
CA PHE A 134 3.29 -8.32 0.26
C PHE A 134 3.70 -6.86 0.31
N ARG A 135 3.75 -6.28 1.50
CA ARG A 135 4.45 -5.03 1.78
C ARG A 135 5.38 -5.25 2.95
N MET A 136 6.62 -4.79 2.81
CA MET A 136 7.58 -4.80 3.91
C MET A 136 7.01 -3.96 5.05
N PRO A 137 6.91 -4.47 6.28
CA PRO A 137 6.87 -3.62 7.45
C PRO A 137 8.06 -2.66 7.41
N GLU A 138 8.08 -1.65 8.17
CA GLU A 138 9.18 -0.68 8.16
C GLU A 138 10.57 -1.33 8.18
N GLY A 139 11.59 -0.60 7.70
CA GLY A 139 12.97 -1.05 7.64
C GLY A 139 13.46 -1.34 6.23
N GLU A 140 14.64 -1.95 6.13
CA GLU A 140 15.24 -2.29 4.84
C GLU A 140 14.75 -3.65 4.34
N ILE A 141 14.36 -3.71 3.07
CA ILE A 141 14.09 -4.98 2.40
C ILE A 141 15.37 -5.52 1.76
N THR A 142 15.70 -6.78 2.04
CA THR A 142 16.86 -7.45 1.48
C THR A 142 16.49 -8.29 0.25
N GLU A 143 17.48 -8.62 -0.59
CA GLU A 143 17.26 -9.56 -1.69
C GLU A 143 16.77 -10.92 -1.20
N GLU A 144 17.28 -11.37 -0.05
CA GLU A 144 16.86 -12.61 0.59
C GLU A 144 15.39 -12.56 0.98
N THR A 145 14.92 -11.45 1.57
CA THR A 145 13.49 -11.24 1.88
C THR A 145 12.63 -11.37 0.62
N LEU A 146 13.03 -10.74 -0.49
CA LEU A 146 12.28 -10.81 -1.74
C LEU A 146 12.23 -12.23 -2.32
N HIS A 147 13.32 -13.00 -2.21
CA HIS A 147 13.32 -14.41 -2.60
C HIS A 147 12.37 -15.25 -1.76
N ILE A 148 12.37 -15.07 -0.44
CA ILE A 148 11.46 -15.76 0.48
C ILE A 148 9.99 -15.41 0.17
N VAL A 149 9.70 -14.13 -0.03
CA VAL A 149 8.36 -13.65 -0.43
C VAL A 149 7.90 -14.37 -1.70
N LYS A 150 8.78 -14.47 -2.70
CA LYS A 150 8.48 -15.19 -3.95
C LYS A 150 8.27 -16.69 -3.74
N GLU A 151 9.14 -17.34 -2.97
CA GLU A 151 9.04 -18.78 -2.64
C GLU A 151 7.73 -19.12 -1.92
N LEU A 152 7.25 -18.22 -1.07
CA LEU A 152 5.98 -18.34 -0.36
C LEU A 152 4.74 -18.10 -1.26
N GLY A 153 4.95 -17.84 -2.55
CA GLY A 153 3.88 -17.72 -3.53
C GLY A 153 3.20 -16.35 -3.59
N PHE A 154 3.82 -15.32 -3.03
CA PHE A 154 3.39 -13.96 -3.30
C PHE A 154 3.67 -13.60 -4.78
N ILE A 155 2.79 -12.87 -5.42
CA ILE A 155 2.94 -12.49 -6.83
C ILE A 155 3.50 -11.07 -6.98
N TYR A 156 3.35 -10.23 -5.97
CA TYR A 156 3.90 -8.88 -5.95
C TYR A 156 4.34 -8.43 -4.55
N SER A 157 5.27 -7.48 -4.56
CA SER A 157 5.64 -6.62 -3.44
C SER A 157 5.22 -5.18 -3.74
N SER A 158 5.04 -4.38 -2.70
CA SER A 158 4.81 -2.94 -2.78
C SER A 158 5.63 -2.24 -1.69
N SER A 159 6.96 -2.22 -1.87
CA SER A 159 7.91 -1.86 -0.80
C SER A 159 9.06 -0.98 -1.27
N LEU A 160 9.33 -0.90 -2.57
CA LEU A 160 10.48 -0.21 -3.16
C LEU A 160 10.03 0.94 -4.06
N CYS A 161 10.95 1.86 -4.34
CA CYS A 161 10.70 3.08 -5.12
C CYS A 161 11.71 3.28 -6.27
N ASP A 162 12.08 2.18 -6.95
CA ASP A 162 13.10 2.24 -8.01
C ASP A 162 12.55 2.75 -9.36
N ASP A 163 11.21 2.82 -9.53
CA ASP A 163 10.55 3.26 -10.78
C ASP A 163 9.17 3.85 -10.48
N ASP A 164 8.60 4.59 -11.43
CA ASP A 164 7.24 5.15 -11.37
C ASP A 164 6.17 4.20 -11.94
N VAL A 165 6.58 3.09 -12.55
CA VAL A 165 5.69 2.06 -13.10
C VAL A 165 5.99 0.70 -12.49
N PRO A 166 5.02 -0.24 -12.47
CA PRO A 166 5.27 -1.60 -12.01
C PRO A 166 6.42 -2.26 -12.79
N TYR A 167 7.35 -2.86 -12.07
CA TYR A 167 8.51 -3.52 -12.64
C TYR A 167 8.77 -4.89 -12.01
N VAL A 168 9.54 -5.75 -12.67
CA VAL A 168 9.97 -7.01 -12.07
C VAL A 168 11.37 -6.83 -11.52
N ARG A 169 11.51 -7.06 -10.22
CA ARG A 169 12.82 -7.03 -9.54
C ARG A 169 13.70 -8.14 -10.08
N ALA A 170 14.82 -7.75 -10.66
CA ALA A 170 15.83 -8.71 -11.14
C ALA A 170 16.37 -9.55 -9.96
N GLY A 171 16.50 -10.86 -10.19
CA GLY A 171 16.94 -11.80 -9.15
C GLY A 171 15.78 -12.49 -8.43
N ALA A 172 14.83 -11.77 -7.88
CA ALA A 172 13.67 -12.36 -7.20
C ALA A 172 12.53 -12.76 -8.14
N GLU A 173 12.51 -12.23 -9.37
CA GLU A 173 11.42 -12.44 -10.35
C GLU A 173 10.02 -12.14 -9.74
N LEU A 174 9.97 -11.14 -8.87
CA LEU A 174 8.78 -10.66 -8.18
C LEU A 174 8.34 -9.33 -8.79
N MET A 175 7.03 -9.16 -9.01
CA MET A 175 6.48 -7.86 -9.44
C MET A 175 6.59 -6.87 -8.29
N GLU A 176 7.12 -5.69 -8.55
CA GLU A 176 7.10 -4.57 -7.61
C GLU A 176 6.07 -3.54 -8.05
N LEU A 177 5.19 -3.14 -7.15
CA LEU A 177 4.28 -2.02 -7.30
C LEU A 177 4.85 -0.86 -6.49
N PRO A 178 5.55 0.10 -7.14
CA PRO A 178 6.37 1.07 -6.44
C PRO A 178 5.58 1.94 -5.48
N ILE A 179 6.26 2.38 -4.42
CA ILE A 179 5.79 3.34 -3.44
C ILE A 179 6.59 4.64 -3.56
N HIS A 180 5.99 5.75 -3.12
CA HIS A 180 6.66 7.04 -3.04
C HIS A 180 6.32 7.72 -1.74
N TRP A 181 7.30 8.32 -1.08
CA TRP A 181 7.16 8.91 0.25
C TRP A 181 6.16 10.06 0.29
N GLU A 182 6.09 10.86 -0.78
CA GLU A 182 5.15 11.96 -0.96
C GLU A 182 3.68 11.53 -1.09
N LEU A 183 3.46 10.24 -1.39
CA LEU A 183 2.14 9.62 -1.47
C LEU A 183 1.78 8.81 -0.21
N TYR A 184 2.48 9.02 0.88
CA TYR A 184 2.23 8.38 2.17
C TYR A 184 1.74 9.40 3.20
N ASP A 185 0.61 9.12 3.83
CA ASP A 185 -0.05 10.07 4.75
C ASP A 185 0.60 10.16 6.13
N LEU A 186 1.18 9.06 6.61
CA LEU A 186 1.75 8.98 7.96
C LEU A 186 2.77 10.08 8.24
N PRO A 187 3.77 10.35 7.35
CA PRO A 187 4.73 11.43 7.56
C PRO A 187 4.13 12.83 7.65
N TYR A 188 2.94 13.05 7.11
CA TYR A 188 2.28 14.35 7.14
C TYR A 188 1.42 14.57 8.39
N PHE A 189 0.78 13.52 8.91
CA PHE A 189 -0.33 13.68 9.83
C PHE A 189 -0.15 13.02 11.18
N THR A 190 0.80 12.11 11.33
CA THR A 190 0.98 11.36 12.57
C THR A 190 2.29 11.77 13.25
N PHE A 191 2.21 12.11 14.54
CA PHE A 191 3.38 12.38 15.37
C PHE A 191 3.08 12.18 16.84
N THR A 192 4.14 11.89 17.61
CA THR A 192 4.15 11.94 19.07
C THR A 192 5.41 12.69 19.54
N PHE A 193 5.38 13.21 20.76
CA PHE A 193 6.54 13.94 21.30
C PHE A 193 7.50 13.05 22.08
N ASP A 194 6.97 12.05 22.80
CA ASP A 194 7.76 11.18 23.67
C ASP A 194 7.15 9.77 23.71
N PRO A 195 7.80 8.81 23.12
CA PRO A 195 8.89 8.95 22.14
C PRO A 195 8.40 9.60 20.83
N PRO A 196 9.27 10.27 20.07
CA PRO A 196 8.85 10.90 18.81
C PRO A 196 8.60 9.83 17.72
N ILE A 197 7.36 9.76 17.21
CA ILE A 197 6.96 8.89 16.10
C ILE A 197 6.16 9.74 15.10
N PRO A 198 6.52 9.80 13.81
CA PRO A 198 7.85 9.45 13.28
C PRO A 198 8.98 10.28 13.89
N PRO A 199 10.22 9.78 13.93
CA PRO A 199 11.34 10.53 14.46
C PRO A 199 11.50 11.91 13.78
N GLY A 200 11.67 12.96 14.60
CA GLY A 200 11.87 14.32 14.10
C GLY A 200 10.62 15.10 13.71
N GLN A 201 9.45 14.48 13.67
CA GLN A 201 8.19 15.17 13.38
C GLN A 201 7.62 15.80 14.66
N ALA A 202 7.22 17.08 14.57
CA ALA A 202 6.74 17.84 15.71
C ALA A 202 5.30 18.40 15.55
N ARG A 203 4.70 18.26 14.36
CA ARG A 203 3.34 18.76 14.08
C ARG A 203 2.76 18.15 12.79
N ALA A 204 1.43 18.08 12.74
CA ALA A 204 0.73 17.71 11.52
C ALA A 204 0.86 18.77 10.42
N ALA A 205 0.92 18.33 9.17
CA ALA A 205 0.93 19.19 8.00
C ALA A 205 -0.44 19.86 7.77
N ASN A 206 -0.45 20.91 6.96
CA ASN A 206 -1.68 21.54 6.50
C ASN A 206 -2.38 20.62 5.47
N MET A 207 -3.61 20.22 5.74
CA MET A 207 -4.38 19.29 4.93
C MET A 207 -4.61 19.77 3.49
N GLU A 208 -4.86 21.07 3.28
CA GLU A 208 -5.09 21.61 1.93
C GLU A 208 -3.81 21.56 1.10
N GLN A 209 -2.65 21.81 1.69
CA GLN A 209 -1.37 21.69 1.00
C GLN A 209 -1.03 20.23 0.63
N VAL A 210 -1.33 19.28 1.53
CA VAL A 210 -1.13 17.86 1.23
C VAL A 210 -2.07 17.42 0.10
N LEU A 211 -3.32 17.83 0.13
CA LEU A 211 -4.25 17.54 -0.96
C LEU A 211 -3.78 18.15 -2.29
N GLU A 212 -3.31 19.40 -2.30
CA GLU A 212 -2.77 20.05 -3.48
C GLU A 212 -1.56 19.28 -4.06
N ASN A 213 -0.66 18.81 -3.18
CA ASN A 213 0.45 17.95 -3.59
C ASN A 213 -0.07 16.65 -4.24
N TRP A 214 -0.98 15.93 -3.59
CA TRP A 214 -1.52 14.68 -4.14
C TRP A 214 -2.31 14.87 -5.43
N MET A 215 -3.02 16.00 -5.59
CA MET A 215 -3.65 16.37 -6.87
C MET A 215 -2.61 16.60 -7.97
N THR A 216 -1.49 17.22 -7.63
CA THR A 216 -0.39 17.45 -8.58
C THR A 216 0.28 16.12 -8.98
N GLU A 217 0.47 15.20 -8.03
CA GLU A 217 0.97 13.84 -8.31
C GLU A 217 -0.03 13.06 -9.20
N LEU A 218 -1.32 13.19 -8.98
CA LEU A 218 -2.34 12.61 -9.85
C LEU A 218 -2.23 13.13 -11.30
N GLU A 219 -2.06 14.43 -11.48
CA GLU A 219 -1.84 15.02 -12.80
C GLU A 219 -0.52 14.54 -13.43
N GLY A 220 0.52 14.41 -12.61
CA GLY A 220 1.80 13.83 -13.03
C GLY A 220 1.62 12.39 -13.53
N ALA A 221 0.97 11.54 -12.75
CA ALA A 221 0.70 10.16 -13.11
C ALA A 221 -0.11 10.06 -14.41
N ARG A 222 -1.14 10.89 -14.58
CA ARG A 222 -1.94 10.96 -15.82
C ARG A 222 -1.10 11.41 -17.01
N ARG A 223 -0.24 12.40 -16.82
CA ARG A 223 0.63 12.93 -17.87
C ARG A 223 1.68 11.93 -18.32
N PHE A 224 2.31 11.24 -17.37
CA PHE A 224 3.43 10.34 -17.65
C PHE A 224 3.02 8.87 -17.82
N GLY A 225 1.78 8.51 -17.47
CA GLY A 225 1.25 7.16 -17.62
C GLY A 225 1.76 6.19 -16.57
N THR A 226 1.97 6.66 -15.35
CA THR A 226 2.59 5.92 -14.24
C THR A 226 1.57 5.31 -13.28
N LEU A 227 2.05 4.72 -12.18
CA LEU A 227 1.26 4.23 -11.06
C LEU A 227 1.27 5.26 -9.93
N LEU A 228 0.10 5.76 -9.55
CA LEU A 228 -0.08 6.50 -8.31
C LEU A 228 -0.44 5.50 -7.20
N ASN A 229 0.48 5.21 -6.29
CA ASN A 229 0.26 4.32 -5.16
C ASN A 229 0.12 5.14 -3.87
N LEU A 230 -1.13 5.51 -3.55
CA LEU A 230 -1.44 6.28 -2.34
C LEU A 230 -1.44 5.36 -1.12
N GLN A 231 -0.61 5.66 -0.16
CA GLN A 231 -0.48 4.92 1.09
C GLN A 231 -1.21 5.65 2.21
N LEU A 232 -2.09 4.96 2.88
CA LEU A 232 -2.97 5.49 3.92
C LEU A 232 -2.84 4.66 5.19
N ASP A 233 -2.91 5.37 6.32
CA ASP A 233 -3.05 4.76 7.64
C ASP A 233 -4.37 5.20 8.27
N PRO A 234 -5.15 4.29 8.88
CA PRO A 234 -6.43 4.66 9.48
C PRO A 234 -6.33 5.74 10.56
N GLN A 235 -5.24 5.74 11.34
CA GLN A 235 -4.96 6.75 12.36
C GLN A 235 -4.47 8.09 11.78
N ALA A 236 -4.11 8.12 10.50
CA ALA A 236 -3.73 9.33 9.78
C ALA A 236 -4.90 9.85 8.93
N SER A 237 -5.17 9.29 7.77
CA SER A 237 -6.21 9.77 6.85
C SER A 237 -7.64 9.41 7.25
N GLY A 238 -7.84 8.43 8.14
CA GLY A 238 -9.17 8.06 8.65
C GLY A 238 -9.74 9.02 9.70
N GLU A 239 -9.01 10.04 10.13
CA GLU A 239 -9.48 11.04 11.09
C GLU A 239 -10.55 11.95 10.49
N GLN A 240 -11.48 12.43 11.34
CA GLN A 240 -12.71 13.12 10.96
C GLN A 240 -12.53 14.27 9.96
N GLY A 241 -11.47 15.08 10.12
CA GLY A 241 -11.21 16.20 9.21
C GLY A 241 -10.52 15.77 7.91
N ARG A 242 -9.63 14.77 8.02
CA ARG A 242 -8.79 14.32 6.90
C ARG A 242 -9.53 13.43 5.92
N ILE A 243 -10.59 12.76 6.36
CA ILE A 243 -11.42 11.95 5.46
C ILE A 243 -12.01 12.79 4.31
N PHE A 244 -12.40 14.04 4.56
CA PHE A 244 -12.89 14.94 3.51
C PHE A 244 -11.83 15.27 2.45
N MET A 245 -10.56 15.31 2.84
CA MET A 245 -9.44 15.45 1.90
C MET A 245 -9.36 14.24 0.96
N LEU A 246 -9.45 13.02 1.52
CA LEU A 246 -9.44 11.78 0.75
C LEU A 246 -10.66 11.70 -0.19
N GLU A 247 -11.86 12.01 0.28
CA GLU A 247 -13.07 12.04 -0.54
C GLU A 247 -12.92 12.98 -1.76
N ARG A 248 -12.31 14.16 -1.57
CA ARG A 248 -12.04 15.11 -2.67
C ARG A 248 -11.03 14.54 -3.67
N LEU A 249 -10.00 13.85 -3.23
CA LEU A 249 -9.03 13.19 -4.12
C LEU A 249 -9.69 12.04 -4.89
N LEU A 250 -10.49 11.21 -4.23
CA LEU A 250 -11.24 10.13 -4.88
C LEU A 250 -12.20 10.66 -5.96
N ALA A 251 -12.92 11.74 -5.64
CA ALA A 251 -13.79 12.40 -6.61
C ALA A 251 -13.00 12.92 -7.83
N ALA A 252 -11.83 13.53 -7.61
CA ALA A 252 -10.99 14.01 -8.70
C ALA A 252 -10.47 12.85 -9.58
N MET A 253 -10.10 11.71 -9.01
CA MET A 253 -9.71 10.53 -9.77
C MET A 253 -10.85 10.00 -10.64
N GLN A 254 -12.09 10.03 -10.13
CA GLN A 254 -13.28 9.58 -10.86
C GLN A 254 -13.68 10.56 -11.95
N ASP A 255 -13.70 11.85 -11.65
CA ASP A 255 -14.07 12.92 -12.59
C ASP A 255 -13.10 13.00 -13.78
N ALA A 256 -11.83 12.65 -13.55
CA ALA A 256 -10.83 12.54 -14.62
C ALA A 256 -11.24 11.51 -15.69
N GLY A 257 -11.95 10.45 -15.30
CA GLY A 257 -12.49 9.43 -16.21
C GLY A 257 -11.45 8.53 -16.91
N ASP A 258 -10.18 8.86 -16.82
CA ASP A 258 -9.06 8.20 -17.49
C ASP A 258 -8.05 7.52 -16.52
N VAL A 259 -8.36 7.49 -15.23
CA VAL A 259 -7.60 6.78 -14.18
C VAL A 259 -8.16 5.38 -13.98
N TRP A 260 -7.30 4.38 -13.94
CA TRP A 260 -7.68 3.02 -13.55
C TRP A 260 -7.44 2.83 -12.05
N ILE A 261 -8.49 2.98 -11.24
CA ILE A 261 -8.40 2.71 -9.80
C ILE A 261 -8.57 1.21 -9.61
N ALA A 262 -7.55 0.55 -9.04
CA ALA A 262 -7.52 -0.90 -8.93
C ALA A 262 -6.74 -1.36 -7.70
N THR A 263 -6.97 -2.60 -7.28
CA THR A 263 -6.21 -3.26 -6.22
C THR A 263 -4.81 -3.65 -6.70
N GLY A 264 -3.90 -3.89 -5.75
CA GLY A 264 -2.54 -4.35 -6.07
C GLY A 264 -2.54 -5.65 -6.88
N ARG A 265 -3.43 -6.60 -6.54
CA ARG A 265 -3.62 -7.86 -7.28
C ARG A 265 -4.01 -7.60 -8.74
N GLU A 266 -5.01 -6.74 -8.97
CA GLU A 266 -5.47 -6.44 -10.33
C GLU A 266 -4.35 -5.81 -11.17
N ILE A 267 -3.59 -4.88 -10.58
CA ILE A 267 -2.46 -4.22 -11.25
C ILE A 267 -1.34 -5.23 -11.53
N ALA A 268 -0.96 -6.05 -10.55
CA ALA A 268 0.09 -7.04 -10.70
C ALA A 268 -0.29 -8.10 -11.74
N ASP A 269 -1.50 -8.64 -11.70
CA ASP A 269 -2.01 -9.61 -12.66
C ASP A 269 -2.00 -9.05 -14.08
N TYR A 270 -2.44 -7.80 -14.25
CA TYR A 270 -2.42 -7.12 -15.53
C TYR A 270 -0.98 -7.00 -16.09
N CYS A 271 -0.04 -6.50 -15.27
CA CYS A 271 1.34 -6.31 -15.69
C CYS A 271 2.04 -7.64 -16.00
N LEU A 272 1.82 -8.69 -15.20
CA LEU A 272 2.36 -10.02 -15.44
C LEU A 272 1.83 -10.66 -16.72
N GLN A 273 0.55 -10.47 -17.06
CA GLN A 273 -0.05 -10.94 -18.32
C GLN A 273 0.54 -10.21 -19.52
N HIS A 274 0.76 -8.89 -19.43
CA HIS A 274 1.36 -8.11 -20.50
C HIS A 274 2.79 -8.57 -20.82
N ARG A 275 3.62 -8.76 -19.81
CA ARG A 275 4.99 -9.29 -19.99
C ARG A 275 5.03 -10.66 -20.64
N LYS A 276 4.14 -11.57 -20.26
CA LYS A 276 4.05 -12.90 -20.92
C LYS A 276 3.70 -12.78 -22.41
N ASN A 277 2.88 -11.81 -22.77
CA ASN A 277 2.52 -11.58 -24.16
C ASN A 277 3.69 -11.02 -24.99
N GLU A 278 4.50 -10.13 -24.41
CA GLU A 278 5.73 -9.59 -25.03
C GLU A 278 6.78 -10.70 -25.26
N SER A 279 7.03 -11.53 -24.25
CA SER A 279 7.98 -12.64 -24.34
C SER A 279 7.56 -13.71 -25.36
N ASN A 280 6.26 -13.83 -25.65
CA ASN A 280 5.71 -14.75 -26.65
C ASN A 280 5.60 -14.14 -28.06
N GLY A 281 6.27 -13.00 -28.32
CA GLY A 281 6.36 -12.39 -29.66
C GLY A 281 5.09 -11.69 -30.15
N ARG A 282 4.13 -11.41 -29.28
CA ARG A 282 3.03 -10.48 -29.57
C ARG A 282 3.49 -9.08 -29.23
N PRO A 283 3.60 -8.14 -30.20
CA PRO A 283 4.02 -6.78 -29.88
C PRO A 283 3.03 -6.16 -28.90
N ALA A 284 3.56 -5.64 -27.79
CA ALA A 284 2.78 -4.80 -26.90
C ALA A 284 2.22 -3.61 -27.71
N LYS A 285 0.98 -3.23 -27.46
CA LYS A 285 0.46 -1.96 -27.95
C LYS A 285 1.20 -0.84 -27.18
N LYS A 286 2.27 -0.32 -27.78
CA LYS A 286 3.03 0.81 -27.25
C LYS A 286 2.34 2.09 -27.68
N SER A 287 1.87 2.89 -26.72
CA SER A 287 1.44 4.24 -27.02
C SER A 287 2.65 5.19 -26.95
N GLN A 288 2.91 5.89 -28.04
CA GLN A 288 3.92 6.94 -28.08
C GLN A 288 3.25 8.28 -27.81
N VAL A 289 3.74 9.04 -26.86
CA VAL A 289 3.31 10.42 -26.61
C VAL A 289 4.49 11.35 -26.80
N GLU A 290 4.34 12.30 -27.72
CA GLU A 290 5.28 13.40 -27.86
C GLU A 290 5.10 14.39 -26.70
N ILE A 291 6.14 14.59 -25.92
CA ILE A 291 6.17 15.68 -24.93
C ILE A 291 6.63 16.91 -25.66
N SER A 292 5.71 17.81 -26.02
CA SER A 292 6.06 19.16 -26.46
C SER A 292 6.69 19.91 -25.28
N ARG A 293 7.83 20.53 -25.54
CA ARG A 293 8.58 21.36 -24.59
C ARG A 293 7.84 22.65 -24.29
#